data_8e83b76ae41b7ef9d610218de9993e3b
#
_entry.id   8e83b76ae41b7ef9d610218de9993e3b
#
_cell.length_a   1.000
_cell.length_b   1.000
_cell.length_c   1.000
_cell.angle_alpha   90.00
_cell.angle_beta   90.00
_cell.angle_gamma   90.00
#
_symmetry.space_group_name_H-M   'P 1'
#
loop_
_entity.id
_entity.type
_entity.pdbx_description
1 polymer ?
#
loop_
_entity_poly.entity_id
_entity_poly.type
_entity_poly.pdbx_seq_one_letter_code
_entity_poly.pdbx_strand_id
1 'polypeptide(L)'
;MWWLFWCVLGLDFVSSRYMCYRWGMTLTCIECLTEFEHEGSRGRIPKFCGVTCRVRAHRNKGGIPSAMRERDRWVRAVGKRPVMPDGSPASCTDPYTWARWHDVSAGAGDGWGFMLGDGIGCYDLDDCLVDGVLKDSAVPLVDHITKNNRIIYSEVSMSGSGLHLFAVMDEQPGRVLDGYEVYSRARFIRMTGNHYEVKA
;
A
#
# COMPACT_ATOMS: atom_id res chain seq x y z
N MET A 1 -1.59 39.52 -11.33
CA MET A 1 -0.18 39.90 -11.06
C MET A 1 0.70 38.83 -11.64
N TRP A 2 1.49 39.18 -12.64
CA TRP A 2 2.20 38.35 -13.61
C TRP A 2 3.47 37.78 -12.99
N TRP A 3 3.73 36.48 -13.14
CA TRP A 3 5.05 35.88 -12.90
C TRP A 3 5.69 35.53 -14.23
N LEU A 4 6.79 36.25 -14.52
CA LEU A 4 7.58 36.19 -15.74
C LEU A 4 8.43 34.91 -15.78
N PHE A 5 8.32 34.18 -16.87
CA PHE A 5 9.28 33.17 -17.33
C PHE A 5 10.61 33.85 -17.67
N TRP A 6 11.68 33.49 -17.00
CA TRP A 6 13.03 33.79 -17.43
C TRP A 6 13.59 32.60 -18.21
N CYS A 7 13.65 32.77 -19.54
CA CYS A 7 14.41 31.90 -20.42
C CYS A 7 15.81 32.49 -20.53
N VAL A 8 16.85 31.84 -19.97
CA VAL A 8 18.23 32.22 -20.15
C VAL A 8 18.71 31.66 -21.49
N LEU A 9 18.83 32.52 -22.48
CA LEU A 9 19.48 32.20 -23.76
C LEU A 9 20.99 32.30 -23.60
N GLY A 10 21.65 31.15 -23.46
CA GLY A 10 23.09 31.04 -23.73
C GLY A 10 23.30 30.67 -25.18
N LEU A 11 23.78 31.63 -25.98
CA LEU A 11 24.23 31.40 -27.36
C LEU A 11 25.66 30.85 -27.35
N ASP A 12 25.83 29.55 -27.47
CA ASP A 12 27.05 28.97 -28.01
C ASP A 12 26.76 28.23 -29.31
N PHE A 13 27.40 28.74 -30.34
CA PHE A 13 27.30 28.33 -31.74
C PHE A 13 28.15 27.09 -31.93
N VAL A 14 27.57 25.87 -31.73
CA VAL A 14 27.87 24.63 -32.45
C VAL A 14 26.86 23.55 -31.96
N SER A 15 26.09 23.01 -32.91
CA SER A 15 25.23 21.83 -32.78
C SER A 15 23.97 22.02 -31.93
N SER A 16 22.89 22.38 -32.61
CA SER A 16 21.51 22.38 -32.09
C SER A 16 21.07 20.98 -31.68
N ARG A 17 21.35 20.60 -30.44
CA ARG A 17 20.65 19.54 -29.73
C ARG A 17 19.85 20.19 -28.64
N TYR A 18 18.54 20.32 -28.86
CA TYR A 18 17.59 20.65 -27.79
C TYR A 18 17.72 19.58 -26.71
N MET A 19 18.43 19.87 -25.61
CA MET A 19 18.42 19.06 -24.40
C MET A 19 17.06 19.31 -23.72
N CYS A 20 16.06 18.52 -24.09
CA CYS A 20 14.88 18.39 -23.28
C CYS A 20 15.33 17.76 -21.95
N TYR A 21 15.36 18.52 -20.88
CA TYR A 21 15.51 18.00 -19.52
C TYR A 21 14.33 17.06 -19.26
N ARG A 22 14.58 15.78 -19.31
CA ARG A 22 13.62 14.76 -18.88
C ARG A 22 13.57 14.80 -17.37
N TRP A 23 12.46 15.25 -16.82
CA TRP A 23 12.22 15.17 -15.40
C TRP A 23 11.98 13.69 -15.06
N GLY A 24 12.96 13.06 -14.43
CA GLY A 24 12.80 11.76 -13.80
C GLY A 24 11.88 11.90 -12.57
N MET A 25 11.06 10.90 -12.32
CA MET A 25 10.29 10.79 -11.08
C MET A 25 10.72 9.55 -10.32
N THR A 26 10.89 9.68 -9.01
CA THR A 26 11.13 8.54 -8.13
C THR A 26 9.80 7.86 -7.83
N LEU A 27 9.76 6.56 -8.05
CA LEU A 27 8.59 5.72 -7.82
C LEU A 27 8.94 4.62 -6.82
N THR A 28 7.95 4.17 -6.06
CA THR A 28 8.11 3.03 -5.14
C THR A 28 7.52 1.77 -5.75
N CYS A 29 8.27 0.68 -5.78
CA CYS A 29 7.81 -0.63 -6.27
C CYS A 29 6.72 -1.21 -5.36
N ILE A 30 5.57 -1.62 -5.92
CA ILE A 30 4.47 -2.18 -5.12
C ILE A 30 4.74 -3.60 -4.60
N GLU A 31 5.76 -4.29 -5.11
CA GLU A 31 6.11 -5.66 -4.71
C GLU A 31 7.19 -5.70 -3.63
N CYS A 32 8.16 -4.77 -3.62
CA CYS A 32 9.28 -4.80 -2.68
C CYS A 32 9.54 -3.47 -1.94
N LEU A 33 8.78 -2.42 -2.24
CA LEU A 33 8.92 -1.03 -1.76
C LEU A 33 10.25 -0.35 -2.06
N THR A 34 11.13 -0.93 -2.88
CA THR A 34 12.34 -0.24 -3.32
C THR A 34 11.97 0.95 -4.21
N GLU A 35 12.57 2.09 -3.94
CA GLU A 35 12.48 3.25 -4.82
C GLU A 35 13.26 3.03 -6.11
N PHE A 36 12.75 3.55 -7.22
CA PHE A 36 13.41 3.48 -8.52
C PHE A 36 13.07 4.69 -9.36
N GLU A 37 14.03 5.10 -10.17
CA GLU A 37 13.86 6.23 -11.08
C GLU A 37 13.07 5.82 -12.33
N HIS A 38 12.14 6.66 -12.74
CA HIS A 38 11.39 6.53 -13.98
C HIS A 38 11.55 7.81 -14.80
N GLU A 39 12.20 7.68 -15.94
CA GLU A 39 12.22 8.77 -16.92
C GLU A 39 10.83 8.92 -17.52
N GLY A 40 10.15 10.02 -17.18
CA GLY A 40 8.80 10.31 -17.65
C GLY A 40 8.65 10.09 -19.16
N SER A 41 8.06 8.94 -19.54
CA SER A 41 7.70 8.63 -20.92
C SER A 41 6.19 8.69 -21.08
N ARG A 42 5.72 8.93 -22.31
CA ARG A 42 4.29 8.77 -22.60
C ARG A 42 3.90 7.31 -22.37
N GLY A 43 3.00 7.05 -21.45
CA GLY A 43 2.54 5.69 -21.17
C GLY A 43 2.07 5.49 -19.72
N ARG A 44 1.80 4.23 -19.37
CA ARG A 44 1.38 3.84 -18.02
C ARG A 44 2.57 3.95 -17.06
N ILE A 45 2.35 4.57 -15.91
CA ILE A 45 3.34 4.64 -14.83
C ILE A 45 3.67 3.21 -14.37
N PRO A 46 4.97 2.81 -14.32
CA PRO A 46 5.35 1.46 -13.94
C PRO A 46 5.06 1.21 -12.45
N LYS A 47 4.56 0.01 -12.16
CA LYS A 47 4.27 -0.44 -10.79
C LYS A 47 5.45 -1.13 -10.12
N PHE A 48 6.42 -1.65 -10.89
CA PHE A 48 7.52 -2.49 -10.42
C PHE A 48 8.88 -1.90 -10.81
N CYS A 49 9.87 -2.07 -9.94
CA CYS A 49 11.24 -1.62 -10.17
C CYS A 49 11.96 -2.44 -11.27
N GLY A 50 11.43 -3.60 -11.63
CA GLY A 50 12.04 -4.46 -12.65
C GLY A 50 11.23 -5.71 -12.97
N VAL A 51 11.78 -6.52 -13.86
CA VAL A 51 11.15 -7.76 -14.34
C VAL A 51 10.95 -8.76 -13.22
N THR A 52 11.93 -8.91 -12.32
CA THR A 52 11.86 -9.83 -11.18
C THR A 52 10.64 -9.56 -10.31
N CYS A 53 10.42 -8.32 -9.91
CA CYS A 53 9.25 -7.93 -9.10
C CYS A 53 7.95 -8.11 -9.86
N ARG A 54 7.92 -7.80 -11.17
CA ARG A 54 6.74 -8.05 -12.01
C ARG A 54 6.39 -9.54 -12.10
N VAL A 55 7.38 -10.40 -12.28
CA VAL A 55 7.18 -11.86 -12.35
C VAL A 55 6.74 -12.41 -10.98
N ARG A 56 7.36 -11.93 -9.89
CA ARG A 56 6.98 -12.33 -8.52
C ARG A 56 5.53 -11.97 -8.23
N ALA A 57 5.13 -10.72 -8.48
CA ALA A 57 3.75 -10.27 -8.32
C ALA A 57 2.76 -11.07 -9.20
N HIS A 58 3.14 -11.41 -10.43
CA HIS A 58 2.31 -12.22 -11.31
C HIS A 58 2.11 -13.65 -10.79
N ARG A 59 3.18 -14.29 -10.28
CA ARG A 59 3.11 -15.64 -9.69
C ARG A 59 2.32 -15.66 -8.38
N ASN A 60 2.31 -14.55 -7.64
CA ASN A 60 1.60 -14.38 -6.37
C ASN A 60 0.28 -13.63 -6.55
N LYS A 61 -0.35 -13.72 -7.72
CA LYS A 61 -1.58 -12.97 -8.03
C LYS A 61 -2.65 -13.20 -6.95
N GLY A 62 -3.10 -12.10 -6.32
CA GLY A 62 -4.05 -12.13 -5.21
C GLY A 62 -3.45 -12.49 -3.86
N GLY A 63 -2.17 -12.86 -3.77
CA GLY A 63 -1.48 -13.13 -2.51
C GLY A 63 -0.88 -11.86 -1.89
N ILE A 64 -0.55 -11.95 -0.60
CA ILE A 64 0.13 -10.88 0.14
C ILE A 64 1.50 -10.62 -0.50
N PRO A 65 1.85 -9.37 -0.86
CA PRO A 65 3.10 -9.05 -1.54
C PRO A 65 4.33 -9.26 -0.63
N SER A 66 5.51 -9.44 -1.24
CA SER A 66 6.76 -9.59 -0.49
C SER A 66 7.06 -8.35 0.35
N ALA A 67 6.67 -7.18 -0.10
CA ALA A 67 6.73 -5.93 0.66
C ALA A 67 6.16 -6.04 2.08
N MET A 68 5.13 -6.84 2.29
CA MET A 68 4.55 -7.09 3.61
C MET A 68 5.15 -8.34 4.26
N ARG A 69 5.28 -9.46 3.50
CA ARG A 69 5.71 -10.75 4.04
C ARG A 69 7.15 -10.76 4.56
N GLU A 70 8.03 -9.94 4.00
CA GLU A 70 9.44 -9.83 4.39
C GLU A 70 9.67 -8.91 5.60
N ARG A 71 8.61 -8.34 6.20
CA ARG A 71 8.67 -7.51 7.40
C ARG A 71 8.32 -8.29 8.66
N ASP A 72 9.04 -8.02 9.73
CA ASP A 72 8.77 -8.57 11.06
C ASP A 72 7.68 -7.73 11.77
N ARG A 73 6.49 -7.62 11.14
CA ARG A 73 5.36 -6.81 11.60
C ARG A 73 4.05 -7.60 11.70
N TRP A 74 4.18 -8.91 11.81
CA TRP A 74 3.05 -9.81 11.85
C TRP A 74 2.72 -10.22 13.28
N VAL A 75 1.45 -10.45 13.54
CA VAL A 75 0.96 -10.98 14.82
C VAL A 75 -0.19 -11.94 14.57
N ARG A 76 -0.44 -12.81 15.55
CA ARG A 76 -1.68 -13.58 15.61
C ARG A 76 -2.81 -12.68 16.09
N ALA A 77 -4.04 -13.17 16.02
CA ALA A 77 -5.21 -12.46 16.49
C ALA A 77 -6.22 -13.35 17.19
N VAL A 78 -6.94 -12.79 18.15
CA VAL A 78 -8.16 -13.33 18.74
C VAL A 78 -9.28 -12.33 18.47
N GLY A 79 -10.14 -12.64 17.51
CA GLY A 79 -11.07 -11.67 16.94
C GLY A 79 -10.33 -10.46 16.38
N LYS A 80 -10.62 -9.25 16.89
CA LYS A 80 -9.95 -8.00 16.50
C LYS A 80 -8.77 -7.62 17.42
N ARG A 81 -8.35 -8.47 18.35
CA ARG A 81 -7.22 -8.18 19.26
C ARG A 81 -5.94 -8.84 18.78
N PRO A 82 -4.82 -8.11 18.68
CA PRO A 82 -3.53 -8.68 18.35
C PRO A 82 -2.97 -9.47 19.52
N VAL A 83 -2.40 -10.64 19.22
CA VAL A 83 -1.68 -11.50 20.18
C VAL A 83 -0.40 -12.01 19.52
N MET A 84 0.58 -12.35 20.35
CA MET A 84 1.79 -13.05 19.94
C MET A 84 1.47 -14.50 19.49
N PRO A 85 2.37 -15.20 18.80
CA PRO A 85 2.17 -16.61 18.43
C PRO A 85 1.86 -17.55 19.61
N ASP A 86 2.32 -17.22 20.82
CA ASP A 86 2.05 -17.97 22.06
C ASP A 86 0.73 -17.60 22.74
N GLY A 87 0.02 -16.58 22.26
CA GLY A 87 -1.24 -16.11 22.79
C GLY A 87 -1.14 -14.95 23.78
N SER A 88 0.07 -14.52 24.16
CA SER A 88 0.27 -13.34 24.99
C SER A 88 -0.14 -12.06 24.23
N PRO A 89 -0.52 -10.97 24.93
CA PRO A 89 -0.93 -9.73 24.26
C PRO A 89 0.20 -9.14 23.40
N ALA A 90 -0.15 -8.67 22.19
CA ALA A 90 0.76 -7.91 21.33
C ALA A 90 0.38 -6.42 21.34
N SER A 91 1.38 -5.55 21.22
CA SER A 91 1.23 -4.09 21.20
C SER A 91 1.40 -3.54 19.81
N CYS A 92 0.58 -2.55 19.44
CA CYS A 92 0.73 -1.83 18.15
C CYS A 92 1.96 -0.91 18.11
N THR A 93 2.63 -0.68 19.24
CA THR A 93 3.77 0.23 19.37
C THR A 93 5.04 -0.44 19.88
N ASP A 94 4.99 -1.72 20.23
CA ASP A 94 6.13 -2.48 20.71
C ASP A 94 6.55 -3.55 19.71
N PRO A 95 7.62 -3.32 18.92
CA PRO A 95 8.11 -4.28 17.94
C PRO A 95 8.56 -5.62 18.50
N TYR A 96 8.90 -5.70 19.78
CA TYR A 96 9.29 -6.97 20.42
C TYR A 96 8.11 -7.95 20.55
N THR A 97 6.89 -7.48 20.37
CA THR A 97 5.68 -8.34 20.36
C THR A 97 5.27 -8.78 18.94
N TRP A 98 6.01 -8.38 17.93
CA TRP A 98 5.73 -8.73 16.54
C TRP A 98 6.57 -9.94 16.10
N ALA A 99 6.16 -10.57 15.02
CA ALA A 99 6.78 -11.78 14.49
C ALA A 99 6.94 -11.70 12.96
N ARG A 100 7.62 -12.68 12.39
CA ARG A 100 7.71 -12.85 10.94
C ARG A 100 6.44 -13.47 10.40
N TRP A 101 6.18 -13.24 9.12
CA TRP A 101 5.07 -13.87 8.40
C TRP A 101 5.00 -15.39 8.62
N HIS A 102 6.14 -16.07 8.51
CA HIS A 102 6.22 -17.52 8.71
C HIS A 102 5.77 -17.96 10.11
N ASP A 103 6.10 -17.18 11.13
CA ASP A 103 5.87 -17.56 12.53
C ASP A 103 4.40 -17.39 12.95
N VAL A 104 3.63 -16.57 12.20
CA VAL A 104 2.19 -16.36 12.43
C VAL A 104 1.30 -17.28 11.60
N SER A 105 1.85 -18.14 10.76
CA SER A 105 1.08 -19.09 9.94
C SER A 105 0.33 -20.11 10.79
N ALA A 106 0.82 -20.38 12.00
CA ALA A 106 0.20 -21.20 13.03
C ALA A 106 0.35 -20.48 14.38
N GLY A 107 -0.34 -20.96 15.43
CA GLY A 107 -0.25 -20.41 16.78
C GLY A 107 -1.60 -20.06 17.37
N ALA A 108 -1.60 -19.33 18.48
CA ALA A 108 -2.79 -18.95 19.22
C ALA A 108 -3.77 -18.10 18.39
N GLY A 109 -5.05 -18.15 18.79
CA GLY A 109 -6.12 -17.34 18.19
C GLY A 109 -6.70 -17.91 16.89
N ASP A 110 -7.51 -17.11 16.24
CA ASP A 110 -8.36 -17.46 15.10
C ASP A 110 -7.89 -16.83 13.78
N GLY A 111 -6.71 -16.18 13.78
CA GLY A 111 -6.12 -15.63 12.56
C GLY A 111 -4.89 -14.77 12.82
N TRP A 112 -4.63 -13.82 11.96
CA TRP A 112 -3.43 -13.00 11.94
C TRP A 112 -3.72 -11.59 11.41
N GLY A 113 -2.73 -10.73 11.52
CA GLY A 113 -2.80 -9.38 10.98
C GLY A 113 -1.46 -8.68 10.97
N PHE A 114 -1.46 -7.46 10.51
CA PHE A 114 -0.28 -6.66 10.23
C PHE A 114 -0.26 -5.38 11.07
N MET A 115 0.93 -5.04 11.59
CA MET A 115 1.18 -3.79 12.30
C MET A 115 1.65 -2.73 11.32
N LEU A 116 0.85 -1.67 11.11
CA LEU A 116 1.15 -0.62 10.16
C LEU A 116 2.40 0.18 10.53
N GLY A 117 3.09 0.67 9.53
CA GLY A 117 4.33 1.44 9.61
C GLY A 117 5.35 0.99 8.58
N ASP A 118 6.54 1.57 8.62
CA ASP A 118 7.64 1.26 7.73
C ASP A 118 7.24 1.38 6.24
N GLY A 119 6.61 2.51 5.90
CA GLY A 119 6.18 2.83 4.55
C GLY A 119 4.88 2.15 4.11
N ILE A 120 4.18 1.43 4.99
CA ILE A 120 2.90 0.77 4.69
C ILE A 120 1.79 1.33 5.58
N GLY A 121 0.77 1.89 4.93
CA GLY A 121 -0.48 2.30 5.55
C GLY A 121 -1.68 1.53 5.01
N CYS A 122 -2.85 1.78 5.58
CA CYS A 122 -4.11 1.15 5.20
C CYS A 122 -5.23 2.17 5.17
N TYR A 123 -6.04 2.13 4.14
CA TYR A 123 -7.37 2.69 4.09
C TYR A 123 -8.34 1.59 4.50
N ASP A 124 -9.09 1.84 5.57
CA ASP A 124 -10.09 0.94 6.12
C ASP A 124 -11.48 1.49 5.79
N LEU A 125 -12.18 0.83 4.88
CA LEU A 125 -13.50 1.23 4.39
C LEU A 125 -14.54 0.30 5.01
N ASP A 126 -15.38 0.83 5.87
CA ASP A 126 -16.49 0.09 6.43
C ASP A 126 -17.71 0.09 5.49
N ASP A 127 -18.48 -0.99 5.53
CA ASP A 127 -19.77 -1.14 4.87
C ASP A 127 -19.82 -0.69 3.40
N CYS A 128 -18.75 -0.96 2.65
CA CYS A 128 -18.63 -0.60 1.24
C CYS A 128 -18.97 -1.74 0.27
N LEU A 129 -19.20 -2.98 0.76
CA LEU A 129 -19.53 -4.16 -0.04
C LEU A 129 -20.91 -4.72 0.30
N VAL A 130 -21.58 -5.28 -0.71
CA VAL A 130 -22.74 -6.18 -0.60
C VAL A 130 -22.47 -7.41 -1.44
N ASP A 131 -22.54 -8.59 -0.83
CA ASP A 131 -22.28 -9.87 -1.49
C ASP A 131 -20.94 -9.92 -2.24
N GLY A 132 -19.90 -9.27 -1.68
CA GLY A 132 -18.57 -9.17 -2.27
C GLY A 132 -18.45 -8.19 -3.44
N VAL A 133 -19.51 -7.45 -3.75
CA VAL A 133 -19.56 -6.43 -4.81
C VAL A 133 -19.52 -5.03 -4.18
N LEU A 134 -18.71 -4.15 -4.77
CA LEU A 134 -18.64 -2.76 -4.32
C LEU A 134 -19.98 -2.05 -4.55
N LYS A 135 -20.51 -1.39 -3.50
CA LYS A 135 -21.70 -0.56 -3.61
C LYS A 135 -21.45 0.62 -4.56
N ASP A 136 -22.42 0.98 -5.35
CA ASP A 136 -22.32 2.13 -6.27
C ASP A 136 -21.93 3.43 -5.54
N SER A 137 -22.42 3.62 -4.32
CA SER A 137 -22.07 4.77 -3.48
C SER A 137 -20.60 4.80 -3.05
N ALA A 138 -19.92 3.65 -2.97
CA ALA A 138 -18.53 3.53 -2.58
C ALA A 138 -17.55 3.60 -3.78
N VAL A 139 -18.04 3.39 -5.01
CA VAL A 139 -17.19 3.40 -6.22
C VAL A 139 -16.38 4.68 -6.36
N PRO A 140 -16.94 5.90 -6.23
CA PRO A 140 -16.18 7.14 -6.38
C PRO A 140 -15.04 7.26 -5.36
N LEU A 141 -15.25 6.82 -4.13
CA LEU A 141 -14.26 6.86 -3.06
C LEU A 141 -13.12 5.87 -3.33
N VAL A 142 -13.44 4.61 -3.65
CA VAL A 142 -12.44 3.58 -3.97
C VAL A 142 -11.63 3.97 -5.20
N ASP A 143 -12.28 4.49 -6.23
CA ASP A 143 -11.64 5.03 -7.43
C ASP A 143 -10.69 6.18 -7.10
N HIS A 144 -11.11 7.12 -6.25
CA HIS A 144 -10.26 8.23 -5.81
C HIS A 144 -9.03 7.73 -5.07
N ILE A 145 -9.21 6.83 -4.10
CA ILE A 145 -8.10 6.26 -3.32
C ILE A 145 -7.11 5.54 -4.25
N THR A 146 -7.60 4.67 -5.12
CA THR A 146 -6.74 3.83 -5.97
C THR A 146 -6.05 4.58 -7.10
N LYS A 147 -6.64 5.65 -7.61
CA LYS A 147 -6.02 6.52 -8.62
C LYS A 147 -4.92 7.42 -8.05
N ASN A 148 -5.05 7.83 -6.78
CA ASN A 148 -4.13 8.77 -6.16
C ASN A 148 -3.08 8.11 -5.25
N ASN A 149 -3.15 6.80 -5.02
CA ASN A 149 -2.26 6.09 -4.12
C ASN A 149 -1.69 4.82 -4.76
N ARG A 150 -0.51 4.43 -4.33
CA ARG A 150 0.11 3.17 -4.76
C ARG A 150 -0.39 2.03 -3.88
N ILE A 151 -1.50 1.42 -4.28
CA ILE A 151 -2.05 0.25 -3.59
C ILE A 151 -1.13 -0.95 -3.85
N ILE A 152 -0.72 -1.62 -2.77
CA ILE A 152 0.13 -2.81 -2.80
C ILE A 152 -0.66 -4.09 -2.60
N TYR A 153 -1.75 -4.04 -1.82
CA TYR A 153 -2.62 -5.17 -1.53
C TYR A 153 -4.02 -4.68 -1.16
N SER A 154 -5.02 -5.45 -1.46
CA SER A 154 -6.41 -5.18 -1.05
C SER A 154 -7.13 -6.47 -0.71
N GLU A 155 -7.98 -6.42 0.31
CA GLU A 155 -8.75 -7.57 0.78
C GLU A 155 -10.10 -7.15 1.33
N VAL A 156 -11.02 -8.12 1.37
CA VAL A 156 -12.28 -7.98 2.09
C VAL A 156 -12.00 -8.06 3.59
N SER A 157 -12.55 -7.13 4.37
CA SER A 157 -12.41 -7.10 5.82
C SER A 157 -13.10 -8.29 6.50
N MET A 158 -12.85 -8.49 7.79
CA MET A 158 -13.41 -9.62 8.54
C MET A 158 -14.95 -9.60 8.62
N SER A 159 -15.58 -8.42 8.51
CA SER A 159 -17.05 -8.31 8.48
C SER A 159 -17.67 -8.84 7.19
N GLY A 160 -16.88 -8.96 6.12
CA GLY A 160 -17.37 -9.30 4.77
C GLY A 160 -17.97 -8.12 4.00
N SER A 161 -18.20 -6.99 4.67
CA SER A 161 -18.83 -5.80 4.06
C SER A 161 -17.87 -4.62 3.88
N GLY A 162 -16.64 -4.69 4.39
CA GLY A 162 -15.63 -3.65 4.27
C GLY A 162 -14.43 -4.07 3.44
N LEU A 163 -13.56 -3.10 3.13
CA LEU A 163 -12.31 -3.29 2.40
C LEU A 163 -11.12 -2.72 3.18
N HIS A 164 -10.02 -3.44 3.19
CA HIS A 164 -8.70 -2.92 3.54
C HIS A 164 -7.90 -2.68 2.26
N LEU A 165 -7.44 -1.45 2.03
CA LEU A 165 -6.58 -1.09 0.91
C LEU A 165 -5.21 -0.70 1.47
N PHE A 166 -4.24 -1.60 1.42
CA PHE A 166 -2.88 -1.33 1.85
C PHE A 166 -2.13 -0.57 0.76
N ALA A 167 -1.46 0.51 1.15
CA ALA A 167 -0.77 1.41 0.24
C ALA A 167 0.63 1.78 0.74
N VAL A 168 1.49 2.20 -0.18
CA VAL A 168 2.72 2.94 0.17
C VAL A 168 2.30 4.26 0.79
N MET A 169 2.75 4.53 2.02
CA MET A 169 2.31 5.70 2.77
C MET A 169 3.36 6.10 3.81
N ASP A 170 3.69 7.38 3.86
CA ASP A 170 4.50 7.93 4.95
C ASP A 170 3.76 7.85 6.28
N GLU A 171 4.51 7.67 7.36
CA GLU A 171 3.92 7.58 8.70
C GLU A 171 3.32 8.91 9.14
N GLN A 172 2.04 8.88 9.46
CA GLN A 172 1.28 10.03 9.95
C GLN A 172 0.23 9.59 10.99
N PRO A 173 -0.31 10.52 11.79
CA PRO A 173 -1.42 10.23 12.69
C PRO A 173 -2.62 9.67 11.93
N GLY A 174 -3.30 8.69 12.53
CA GLY A 174 -4.52 8.14 11.97
C GLY A 174 -5.59 9.23 11.82
N ARG A 175 -6.43 9.10 10.80
CA ARG A 175 -7.53 10.02 10.51
C ARG A 175 -8.81 9.24 10.23
N VAL A 176 -9.90 9.71 10.78
CA VAL A 176 -11.26 9.26 10.48
C VAL A 176 -11.86 10.29 9.53
N LEU A 177 -12.32 9.84 8.39
CA LEU A 177 -12.86 10.64 7.31
C LEU A 177 -14.28 10.15 6.97
N ASP A 178 -15.00 10.88 6.14
CA ASP A 178 -16.33 10.44 5.73
C ASP A 178 -16.24 9.19 4.87
N GLY A 179 -16.78 8.08 5.39
CA GLY A 179 -16.82 6.78 4.71
C GLY A 179 -15.57 5.91 4.82
N TYR A 180 -14.48 6.36 5.47
CA TYR A 180 -13.28 5.54 5.66
C TYR A 180 -12.34 6.08 6.76
N GLU A 181 -11.50 5.19 7.25
CA GLU A 181 -10.38 5.54 8.14
C GLU A 181 -9.05 5.35 7.41
N VAL A 182 -8.02 6.13 7.76
CA VAL A 182 -6.67 5.97 7.22
C VAL A 182 -5.65 5.94 8.34
N TYR A 183 -4.79 4.93 8.29
CA TYR A 183 -3.75 4.69 9.28
C TYR A 183 -2.43 4.32 8.58
N SER A 184 -1.32 4.78 9.11
CA SER A 184 0.01 4.41 8.60
C SER A 184 1.02 4.09 9.71
N ARG A 185 0.62 4.11 10.98
CA ARG A 185 1.45 3.71 12.13
C ARG A 185 0.60 3.37 13.35
N ALA A 186 1.21 2.66 14.30
CA ALA A 186 0.64 2.36 15.61
C ALA A 186 -0.79 1.76 15.55
N ARG A 187 -1.08 1.01 14.50
CA ARG A 187 -2.38 0.39 14.27
C ARG A 187 -2.20 -1.05 13.80
N PHE A 188 -2.95 -1.94 14.39
CA PHE A 188 -3.14 -3.31 13.96
C PHE A 188 -4.27 -3.38 12.94
N ILE A 189 -4.04 -4.04 11.81
CA ILE A 189 -5.10 -4.42 10.87
C ILE A 189 -5.26 -5.94 10.90
N ARG A 190 -6.45 -6.38 11.28
CA ARG A 190 -6.84 -7.78 11.21
C ARG A 190 -7.01 -8.18 9.77
N MET A 191 -6.12 -9.04 9.28
CA MET A 191 -6.16 -9.49 7.89
C MET A 191 -6.96 -10.78 7.72
N THR A 192 -7.53 -10.96 6.55
CA THR A 192 -8.35 -12.12 6.17
C THR A 192 -7.67 -12.98 5.12
N GLY A 193 -6.81 -12.39 4.27
CA GLY A 193 -6.27 -13.05 3.08
C GLY A 193 -7.29 -13.18 1.94
N ASN A 194 -8.52 -12.71 2.14
CA ASN A 194 -9.56 -12.73 1.12
C ASN A 194 -9.34 -11.56 0.14
N HIS A 195 -8.47 -11.79 -0.84
CA HIS A 195 -8.06 -10.77 -1.80
C HIS A 195 -9.26 -10.18 -2.56
N TYR A 196 -9.30 -8.86 -2.64
CA TYR A 196 -10.25 -8.11 -3.45
C TYR A 196 -9.53 -7.44 -4.62
N GLU A 197 -9.91 -7.75 -5.87
CA GLU A 197 -9.32 -7.12 -7.05
C GLU A 197 -9.98 -5.77 -7.31
N VAL A 198 -9.31 -4.69 -6.92
CA VAL A 198 -9.78 -3.34 -7.25
C VAL A 198 -9.58 -3.10 -8.75
N LYS A 199 -10.67 -2.83 -9.47
CA LYS A 199 -10.63 -2.46 -10.89
C LYS A 199 -10.04 -1.04 -10.99
N ALA A 200 -8.86 -0.92 -11.61
CA ALA A 200 -8.18 0.35 -11.88
C ALA A 200 -8.61 0.94 -13.23
#